data_41bb5e843fdeb0081dd1b9c24bf359ac
#
_entry.id   41bb5e843fdeb0081dd1b9c24bf359ac
#
_cell.length_a   1.000
_cell.length_b   1.000
_cell.length_c   1.000
_cell.angle_alpha   90.00
_cell.angle_beta   90.00
_cell.angle_gamma   90.00
#
_symmetry.space_group_name_H-M   'P 1'
#
loop_
_entity.id
_entity.type
_entity.pdbx_description
1 polymer ?
#
loop_
_entity_poly.entity_id
_entity_poly.type
_entity_poly.pdbx_seq_one_letter_code
_entity_poly.pdbx_strand_id
1 'polypeptide(L)'
;MGEDQLCGAVVALEASFQPGSRLDAAALIGSLRFNEAGLIPAVAQDWLDGAVLMVAWMNREAIERTLATGEVHYWSRSRQELWHKGATSGHTQCLKGLRYDCDADVLLLTIEQSGDVACHTGARSCFYDDGPTPSAGGAAAVPPPADVCTELMRVIEGRRDHPDLGSYTNKLLEGGDNRILKKIGEESAEFVMACKDNNAAEIAGEAADIVFHLQVALAHHGVSWREVQQVLAQRRGAPRRE
;
A
#
# COMPACT_ATOMS: atom_id res chain seq x y z
N MET A 1 24.48 -6.71 -16.79
CA MET A 1 24.85 -5.41 -16.23
C MET A 1 23.60 -4.92 -15.55
N GLY A 2 23.51 -5.17 -14.23
CA GLY A 2 22.36 -4.82 -13.41
C GLY A 2 22.40 -3.33 -13.13
N GLU A 3 21.31 -2.64 -13.44
CA GLU A 3 21.08 -1.31 -12.94
C GLU A 3 20.73 -1.41 -11.46
N ASP A 4 21.69 -1.01 -10.62
CA ASP A 4 21.48 -0.65 -9.24
C ASP A 4 20.46 0.50 -9.21
N GLN A 5 19.18 0.19 -9.07
CA GLN A 5 18.20 1.14 -8.56
C GLN A 5 18.46 1.32 -7.06
N LEU A 6 19.49 2.07 -6.75
CA LEU A 6 19.61 2.77 -5.50
C LEU A 6 18.26 3.45 -5.22
N CYS A 7 17.70 3.22 -4.06
CA CYS A 7 16.55 3.94 -3.52
C CYS A 7 16.82 5.45 -3.74
N GLY A 8 16.25 5.98 -4.83
CA GLY A 8 16.62 7.28 -5.37
C GLY A 8 16.59 8.32 -4.28
N ALA A 9 17.71 8.99 -4.15
CA ALA A 9 18.02 10.07 -3.23
C ALA A 9 16.77 10.71 -2.62
N VAL A 10 16.73 10.69 -1.27
CA VAL A 10 15.98 11.62 -0.44
C VAL A 10 14.98 12.46 -1.27
N VAL A 11 13.92 11.81 -1.73
CA VAL A 11 12.78 12.56 -2.21
C VAL A 11 12.24 13.22 -0.95
N ALA A 12 12.36 14.52 -0.96
CA ALA A 12 11.78 15.40 0.02
C ALA A 12 10.49 14.80 0.57
N LEU A 13 10.39 14.76 1.88
CA LEU A 13 9.18 14.53 2.68
C LEU A 13 8.12 15.61 2.35
N GLU A 14 7.75 15.70 1.08
CA GLU A 14 6.82 16.68 0.56
C GLU A 14 5.55 16.01 0.10
N ALA A 15 4.63 15.77 1.02
CA ALA A 15 3.23 15.77 0.61
C ALA A 15 2.20 15.73 1.76
N SER A 16 2.57 15.90 3.02
CA SER A 16 1.56 16.16 4.05
C SER A 16 2.08 16.90 5.29
N PHE A 17 3.30 17.42 5.23
CA PHE A 17 3.84 18.28 6.27
C PHE A 17 3.72 19.74 5.81
N GLN A 18 3.15 20.61 6.64
CA GLN A 18 3.21 22.05 6.44
C GLN A 18 4.67 22.50 6.33
N PRO A 19 5.05 23.36 5.34
CA PRO A 19 6.39 23.87 5.25
C PRO A 19 6.69 24.70 6.52
N GLY A 20 7.50 24.17 7.41
CA GLY A 20 7.87 24.83 8.66
C GLY A 20 8.31 23.92 9.80
N SER A 21 8.09 22.62 9.73
CA SER A 21 8.50 21.70 10.79
C SER A 21 9.24 20.46 10.25
N ARG A 22 10.36 20.64 9.55
CA ARG A 22 11.39 19.59 9.53
C ARG A 22 11.97 19.54 10.92
N LEU A 23 11.44 18.69 11.78
CA LEU A 23 12.16 18.30 12.98
C LEU A 23 13.49 17.71 12.50
N ASP A 24 14.60 18.29 12.93
CA ASP A 24 15.90 17.65 12.85
C ASP A 24 15.79 16.23 13.43
N ALA A 25 16.51 15.26 12.85
CA ALA A 25 16.48 13.87 13.32
C ALA A 25 16.73 13.75 14.84
N ALA A 26 17.61 14.58 15.38
CA ALA A 26 17.89 14.64 16.80
C ALA A 26 16.68 15.16 17.60
N ALA A 27 15.97 16.16 17.11
CA ALA A 27 14.77 16.70 17.74
C ALA A 27 13.62 15.68 17.70
N LEU A 28 13.44 14.99 16.56
CA LEU A 28 12.48 13.88 16.44
C LEU A 28 12.77 12.80 17.47
N ILE A 29 14.00 12.26 17.47
CA ILE A 29 14.39 11.19 18.39
C ILE A 29 14.29 11.63 19.86
N GLY A 30 14.54 12.90 20.14
CA GLY A 30 14.40 13.50 21.46
C GLY A 30 12.95 13.56 21.97
N SER A 31 11.98 13.62 21.06
CA SER A 31 10.55 13.62 21.40
C SER A 31 9.96 12.21 21.62
N LEU A 32 10.66 11.15 21.18
CA LEU A 32 10.15 9.78 21.26
C LEU A 32 10.34 9.17 22.66
N ARG A 33 9.40 8.35 23.07
CA ARG A 33 9.41 7.59 24.30
C ARG A 33 9.79 6.13 24.01
N PHE A 34 11.01 5.80 24.41
CA PHE A 34 11.50 4.42 24.34
C PHE A 34 11.14 3.68 25.63
N ASN A 35 10.89 2.37 25.51
CA ASN A 35 10.72 1.53 26.69
C ASN A 35 12.02 1.38 27.50
N GLU A 36 11.97 0.63 28.62
CA GLU A 36 13.12 0.40 29.51
C GLU A 36 14.33 -0.24 28.80
N ALA A 37 14.08 -1.01 27.72
CA ALA A 37 15.14 -1.60 26.89
C ALA A 37 15.69 -0.64 25.82
N GLY A 38 15.25 0.63 25.79
CA GLY A 38 15.64 1.61 24.78
C GLY A 38 15.04 1.35 23.40
N LEU A 39 13.89 0.64 23.34
CA LEU A 39 13.23 0.25 22.10
C LEU A 39 11.86 0.91 21.96
N ILE A 40 11.47 1.20 20.71
CA ILE A 40 10.15 1.66 20.32
C ILE A 40 9.59 0.73 19.24
N PRO A 41 8.32 0.31 19.32
CA PRO A 41 7.69 -0.46 18.25
C PRO A 41 7.49 0.41 17.02
N ALA A 42 7.66 -0.20 15.85
CA ALA A 42 7.48 0.45 14.56
C ALA A 42 6.57 -0.40 13.66
N VAL A 43 5.47 0.18 13.26
CA VAL A 43 4.51 -0.39 12.30
C VAL A 43 4.94 0.01 10.89
N ALA A 44 5.19 -0.96 10.02
CA ALA A 44 5.46 -0.72 8.61
C ALA A 44 4.16 -0.84 7.82
N GLN A 45 3.78 0.24 7.14
CA GLN A 45 2.58 0.38 6.34
C GLN A 45 2.93 0.66 4.89
N ASP A 46 2.28 -0.01 3.95
CA ASP A 46 2.46 0.28 2.52
C ASP A 46 2.01 1.71 2.19
N TRP A 47 2.80 2.41 1.40
CA TRP A 47 2.58 3.82 1.08
C TRP A 47 1.48 4.07 0.06
N LEU A 48 1.08 3.07 -0.73
CA LEU A 48 0.06 3.18 -1.77
C LEU A 48 -1.32 2.78 -1.28
N ASP A 49 -1.45 1.60 -0.70
CA ASP A 49 -2.74 1.02 -0.34
C ASP A 49 -3.02 1.01 1.18
N GLY A 50 -2.05 1.44 1.99
CA GLY A 50 -2.22 1.54 3.43
C GLY A 50 -2.20 0.20 4.19
N ALA A 51 -1.90 -0.92 3.52
CA ALA A 51 -1.82 -2.21 4.19
C ALA A 51 -0.72 -2.22 5.25
N VAL A 52 -1.01 -2.77 6.43
CA VAL A 52 0.01 -3.03 7.46
C VAL A 52 0.82 -4.25 7.05
N LEU A 53 2.13 -4.07 6.88
CA LEU A 53 3.01 -5.12 6.37
C LEU A 53 3.70 -5.91 7.48
N MET A 54 4.19 -5.23 8.50
CA MET A 54 4.85 -5.86 9.64
C MET A 54 4.96 -4.91 10.82
N VAL A 55 5.29 -5.47 11.99
CA VAL A 55 5.73 -4.72 13.17
C VAL A 55 7.10 -5.22 13.58
N ALA A 56 8.00 -4.31 13.88
CA ALA A 56 9.32 -4.61 14.45
C ALA A 56 9.71 -3.55 15.47
N TRP A 57 10.89 -3.66 16.04
CA TRP A 57 11.41 -2.73 17.04
C TRP A 57 12.53 -1.90 16.47
N MET A 58 12.64 -0.65 16.93
CA MET A 58 13.72 0.25 16.60
C MET A 58 14.36 0.78 17.90
N ASN A 59 15.67 0.91 17.89
CA ASN A 59 16.41 1.72 18.86
C ASN A 59 16.80 3.06 18.21
N ARG A 60 17.48 3.94 18.93
CA ARG A 60 17.93 5.24 18.38
C ARG A 60 18.76 5.08 17.12
N GLU A 61 19.73 4.16 17.14
CA GLU A 61 20.60 3.89 15.98
C GLU A 61 19.81 3.42 14.75
N ALA A 62 18.80 2.57 14.93
CA ALA A 62 17.95 2.10 13.84
C ALA A 62 17.20 3.27 13.18
N ILE A 63 16.68 4.21 13.97
CA ILE A 63 16.00 5.41 13.48
C ILE A 63 16.99 6.31 12.74
N GLU A 64 18.16 6.59 13.33
CA GLU A 64 19.20 7.40 12.71
C GLU A 64 19.65 6.83 11.37
N ARG A 65 19.91 5.52 11.31
CA ARG A 65 20.27 4.82 10.07
C ARG A 65 19.18 4.90 9.03
N THR A 66 17.93 4.66 9.43
CA THR A 66 16.76 4.75 8.54
C THR A 66 16.64 6.15 7.93
N LEU A 67 16.78 7.20 8.72
CA LEU A 67 16.70 8.59 8.25
C LEU A 67 17.89 8.98 7.37
N ALA A 68 19.07 8.45 7.66
CA ALA A 68 20.29 8.75 6.90
C ALA A 68 20.32 8.05 5.55
N THR A 69 19.84 6.81 5.46
CA THR A 69 19.92 5.99 4.24
C THR A 69 18.65 6.03 3.39
N GLY A 70 17.51 6.39 3.99
CA GLY A 70 16.19 6.23 3.37
C GLY A 70 15.71 4.78 3.34
N GLU A 71 16.51 3.82 3.77
CA GLU A 71 16.15 2.40 3.89
C GLU A 71 15.92 2.02 5.34
N VAL A 72 14.87 1.22 5.60
CA VAL A 72 14.45 0.94 6.96
C VAL A 72 15.37 -0.05 7.66
N HIS A 73 15.85 0.37 8.82
CA HIS A 73 16.61 -0.42 9.75
C HIS A 73 15.78 -0.66 11.01
N TYR A 74 15.84 -1.86 11.55
CA TYR A 74 15.19 -2.26 12.78
C TYR A 74 16.21 -2.76 13.81
N TRP A 75 15.75 -3.02 15.00
CA TRP A 75 16.50 -3.70 16.06
C TRP A 75 15.97 -5.13 16.24
N SER A 76 16.83 -6.11 16.02
CA SER A 76 16.51 -7.52 16.26
C SER A 76 16.65 -7.84 17.75
N ARG A 77 15.53 -8.03 18.45
CA ARG A 77 15.51 -8.37 19.88
C ARG A 77 16.17 -9.71 20.19
N SER A 78 16.01 -10.70 19.32
CA SER A 78 16.57 -12.03 19.51
C SER A 78 18.07 -12.10 19.25
N ARG A 79 18.58 -11.30 18.30
CA ARG A 79 20.00 -11.24 17.94
C ARG A 79 20.74 -10.13 18.66
N GLN A 80 20.02 -9.19 19.26
CA GLN A 80 20.56 -7.99 19.91
C GLN A 80 21.48 -7.18 18.97
N GLU A 81 21.03 -6.98 17.73
CA GLU A 81 21.79 -6.28 16.69
C GLU A 81 20.90 -5.43 15.80
N LEU A 82 21.51 -4.45 15.16
CA LEU A 82 20.87 -3.68 14.10
C LEU A 82 20.53 -4.58 12.90
N TRP A 83 19.36 -4.42 12.36
CA TRP A 83 18.87 -5.22 11.24
C TRP A 83 18.41 -4.32 10.09
N HIS A 84 19.21 -4.26 9.02
CA HIS A 84 18.80 -3.65 7.76
C HIS A 84 17.78 -4.58 7.07
N LYS A 85 16.55 -4.11 6.92
CA LYS A 85 15.48 -4.91 6.32
C LYS A 85 15.78 -5.19 4.85
N GLY A 86 15.84 -6.47 4.50
CA GLY A 86 16.08 -6.91 3.13
C GLY A 86 17.56 -7.01 2.72
N ALA A 87 18.52 -6.71 3.58
CA ALA A 87 19.95 -6.79 3.24
C ALA A 87 20.39 -8.15 2.64
N THR A 88 19.76 -9.24 3.09
CA THR A 88 20.07 -10.58 2.60
C THR A 88 19.10 -11.06 1.52
N SER A 89 17.81 -10.73 1.63
CA SER A 89 16.76 -11.24 0.74
C SER A 89 16.50 -10.36 -0.48
N GLY A 90 17.02 -9.14 -0.52
CA GLY A 90 16.70 -8.15 -1.55
C GLY A 90 15.33 -7.43 -1.32
N HIS A 91 14.54 -7.89 -0.35
CA HIS A 91 13.24 -7.28 -0.03
C HIS A 91 13.41 -6.10 0.95
N THR A 92 14.04 -5.03 0.47
CA THR A 92 14.26 -3.79 1.24
C THR A 92 12.98 -2.99 1.43
N GLN A 93 13.01 -2.06 2.38
CA GLN A 93 11.93 -1.12 2.63
C GLN A 93 12.44 0.31 2.48
N CYS A 94 11.94 1.02 1.46
CA CYS A 94 12.26 2.43 1.24
C CYS A 94 11.31 3.30 2.05
N LEU A 95 11.85 4.18 2.90
CA LEU A 95 11.06 5.08 3.74
C LEU A 95 10.41 6.18 2.88
N LYS A 96 9.09 6.28 2.91
CA LYS A 96 8.30 7.37 2.29
C LYS A 96 7.79 8.37 3.33
N GLY A 97 7.66 7.96 4.58
CA GLY A 97 7.23 8.83 5.67
C GLY A 97 7.40 8.17 7.02
N LEU A 98 7.59 9.00 8.06
CA LEU A 98 7.67 8.58 9.45
C LEU A 98 6.74 9.46 10.27
N ARG A 99 5.92 8.83 11.10
CA ARG A 99 5.06 9.47 12.09
C ARG A 99 5.20 8.75 13.42
N TYR A 100 4.77 9.39 14.48
CA TYR A 100 4.62 8.78 15.80
C TYR A 100 3.21 9.08 16.34
N ASP A 101 2.76 8.29 17.28
CA ASP A 101 1.43 8.42 17.87
C ASP A 101 1.35 9.56 18.89
N CYS A 102 0.20 9.73 19.54
CA CYS A 102 -0.09 10.89 20.38
C CYS A 102 0.77 10.99 21.65
N ASP A 103 1.27 9.88 22.17
CA ASP A 103 2.15 9.81 23.35
C ASP A 103 3.60 9.44 23.01
N ALA A 104 3.90 9.37 21.70
CA ALA A 104 5.23 9.22 21.10
C ALA A 104 5.95 7.90 21.49
N ASP A 105 5.19 6.83 21.71
CA ASP A 105 5.71 5.52 22.07
C ASP A 105 5.58 4.45 20.96
N VAL A 106 4.96 4.80 19.81
CA VAL A 106 4.86 3.95 18.60
C VAL A 106 5.24 4.75 17.36
N LEU A 107 6.00 4.12 16.45
CA LEU A 107 6.30 4.67 15.13
C LEU A 107 5.40 4.08 14.06
N LEU A 108 4.91 4.91 13.15
CA LEU A 108 4.31 4.51 11.89
C LEU A 108 5.26 4.87 10.76
N LEU A 109 5.80 3.86 10.09
CA LEU A 109 6.65 3.98 8.91
C LEU A 109 5.81 3.74 7.68
N THR A 110 5.60 4.76 6.86
CA THR A 110 5.04 4.60 5.52
C THR A 110 6.19 4.20 4.60
N ILE A 111 6.12 3.02 3.98
CA ILE A 111 7.24 2.44 3.24
C ILE A 111 6.82 1.92 1.87
N GLU A 112 7.75 1.90 0.94
CA GLU A 112 7.67 1.14 -0.30
C GLU A 112 8.44 -0.17 -0.13
N GLN A 113 7.74 -1.30 -0.27
CA GLN A 113 8.31 -2.64 -0.12
C GLN A 113 8.84 -3.16 -1.44
N SER A 114 10.16 -3.42 -1.52
CA SER A 114 10.75 -4.04 -2.71
C SER A 114 10.27 -5.48 -2.87
N GLY A 115 9.83 -5.83 -4.10
CA GLY A 115 9.33 -7.15 -4.44
C GLY A 115 7.99 -7.54 -3.82
N ASP A 116 7.30 -6.57 -3.19
CA ASP A 116 6.00 -6.76 -2.51
C ASP A 116 5.98 -7.93 -1.49
N VAL A 117 7.13 -8.21 -0.86
CA VAL A 117 7.31 -9.28 0.14
C VAL A 117 7.92 -8.71 1.41
N ALA A 118 7.13 -8.57 2.47
CA ALA A 118 7.63 -8.13 3.77
C ALA A 118 7.99 -9.30 4.70
N CYS A 119 7.26 -10.41 4.62
CA CYS A 119 7.45 -11.57 5.49
C CYS A 119 8.59 -12.49 5.01
N HIS A 120 9.29 -13.11 5.96
CA HIS A 120 10.33 -14.12 5.66
C HIS A 120 9.77 -15.42 5.05
N THR A 121 8.44 -15.63 5.14
CA THR A 121 7.74 -16.76 4.50
C THR A 121 7.44 -16.54 3.02
N GLY A 122 7.76 -15.36 2.48
CA GLY A 122 7.41 -14.95 1.12
C GLY A 122 6.06 -14.26 1.00
N ALA A 123 5.33 -14.08 2.10
CA ALA A 123 4.06 -13.36 2.09
C ALA A 123 4.28 -11.83 2.03
N ARG A 124 3.32 -11.13 1.43
CA ARG A 124 3.31 -9.67 1.35
C ARG A 124 3.33 -9.00 2.72
N SER A 125 2.60 -9.55 3.68
CA SER A 125 2.49 -9.05 5.04
C SER A 125 2.78 -10.17 6.03
N CYS A 126 3.19 -9.80 7.25
CA CYS A 126 3.28 -10.73 8.37
C CYS A 126 1.92 -11.07 8.99
N PHE A 127 0.87 -10.34 8.63
CA PHE A 127 -0.49 -10.48 9.14
C PHE A 127 -1.36 -11.23 8.13
N TYR A 128 -1.05 -12.49 7.86
CA TYR A 128 -1.76 -13.35 6.91
C TYR A 128 -2.59 -14.45 7.55
N ASP A 129 -2.46 -14.65 8.87
CA ASP A 129 -3.29 -15.59 9.62
C ASP A 129 -4.49 -14.89 10.23
N ASP A 130 -5.70 -15.35 9.89
CA ASP A 130 -6.92 -14.87 10.51
C ASP A 130 -7.08 -15.43 11.93
N GLY A 131 -7.26 -14.53 12.89
CA GLY A 131 -7.74 -14.91 14.20
C GLY A 131 -9.18 -15.43 14.13
N PRO A 132 -9.70 -16.07 15.18
CA PRO A 132 -11.09 -16.53 15.23
C PRO A 132 -12.04 -15.31 15.15
N THR A 133 -12.58 -15.06 13.97
CA THR A 133 -13.63 -14.06 13.75
C THR A 133 -14.99 -14.71 13.79
N PRO A 134 -16.03 -14.07 14.34
CA PRO A 134 -17.36 -14.67 14.49
C PRO A 134 -18.05 -15.10 13.17
N SER A 135 -17.49 -14.73 12.02
CA SER A 135 -18.09 -14.96 10.70
C SER A 135 -17.22 -15.76 9.72
N ALA A 136 -16.01 -16.17 10.08
CA ALA A 136 -15.11 -16.86 9.16
C ALA A 136 -15.29 -18.37 9.23
N GLY A 137 -16.06 -18.92 8.31
CA GLY A 137 -15.93 -20.33 7.94
C GLY A 137 -14.65 -20.50 7.13
N GLY A 138 -13.61 -21.08 7.73
CA GLY A 138 -12.42 -21.71 7.15
C GLY A 138 -11.93 -21.25 5.76
N ALA A 139 -11.74 -19.95 5.54
CA ALA A 139 -11.17 -19.44 4.31
C ALA A 139 -9.64 -19.43 4.38
N ALA A 140 -9.00 -19.60 3.23
CA ALA A 140 -7.55 -19.43 3.07
C ALA A 140 -7.09 -18.08 3.64
N ALA A 141 -5.86 -18.05 4.18
CA ALA A 141 -5.25 -16.85 4.74
C ALA A 141 -5.48 -15.62 3.85
N VAL A 142 -6.27 -14.68 4.33
CA VAL A 142 -6.57 -13.43 3.62
C VAL A 142 -5.54 -12.39 4.03
N PRO A 143 -4.87 -11.72 3.10
CA PRO A 143 -3.98 -10.61 3.45
C PRO A 143 -4.74 -9.56 4.27
N PRO A 144 -4.09 -8.84 5.19
CA PRO A 144 -4.75 -7.80 5.96
C PRO A 144 -5.40 -6.77 5.01
N PRO A 145 -6.57 -6.22 5.40
CA PRO A 145 -7.32 -5.35 4.52
C PRO A 145 -6.48 -4.14 4.10
N ALA A 146 -6.37 -3.98 2.80
CA ALA A 146 -5.90 -2.80 2.13
C ALA A 146 -7.09 -1.85 1.87
N ASP A 147 -6.94 -0.88 0.98
CA ASP A 147 -8.10 -0.13 0.52
C ASP A 147 -9.05 -1.03 -0.32
N VAL A 148 -10.33 -0.64 -0.35
CA VAL A 148 -11.39 -1.42 -1.02
C VAL A 148 -11.10 -1.69 -2.50
N CYS A 149 -10.43 -0.75 -3.20
CA CYS A 149 -10.10 -0.93 -4.62
C CYS A 149 -8.98 -1.96 -4.81
N THR A 150 -7.99 -2.00 -3.91
CA THR A 150 -6.96 -3.05 -3.91
C THR A 150 -7.57 -4.42 -3.64
N GLU A 151 -8.51 -4.53 -2.69
CA GLU A 151 -9.24 -5.77 -2.41
C GLU A 151 -10.06 -6.22 -3.62
N LEU A 152 -10.80 -5.30 -4.26
CA LEU A 152 -11.58 -5.57 -5.46
C LEU A 152 -10.70 -6.11 -6.59
N MET A 153 -9.55 -5.50 -6.83
CA MET A 153 -8.61 -5.99 -7.85
C MET A 153 -8.15 -7.42 -7.59
N ARG A 154 -7.82 -7.76 -6.33
CA ARG A 154 -7.46 -9.14 -5.96
C ARG A 154 -8.56 -10.14 -6.27
N VAL A 155 -9.83 -9.77 -6.00
CA VAL A 155 -10.98 -10.63 -6.34
C VAL A 155 -11.09 -10.80 -7.86
N ILE A 156 -10.92 -9.73 -8.64
CA ILE A 156 -10.99 -9.77 -10.10
C ILE A 156 -9.86 -10.63 -10.69
N GLU A 157 -8.62 -10.45 -10.20
CA GLU A 157 -7.47 -11.26 -10.61
C GLU A 157 -7.67 -12.74 -10.23
N GLY A 158 -8.15 -13.01 -9.02
CA GLY A 158 -8.49 -14.36 -8.59
C GLY A 158 -9.55 -15.02 -9.49
N ARG A 159 -10.54 -14.26 -9.95
CA ARG A 159 -11.55 -14.76 -10.94
C ARG A 159 -10.97 -14.97 -12.32
N ARG A 160 -9.99 -14.18 -12.75
CA ARG A 160 -9.24 -14.39 -14.00
C ARG A 160 -8.45 -15.69 -13.94
N ASP A 161 -7.71 -15.90 -12.86
CA ASP A 161 -6.76 -17.00 -12.70
C ASP A 161 -7.46 -18.32 -12.32
N HIS A 162 -8.61 -18.24 -11.66
CA HIS A 162 -9.45 -19.36 -11.23
C HIS A 162 -10.93 -19.07 -11.60
N PRO A 163 -11.33 -19.31 -12.87
CA PRO A 163 -12.66 -18.98 -13.36
C PRO A 163 -13.78 -19.70 -12.59
N ASP A 164 -14.84 -18.97 -12.28
CA ASP A 164 -16.10 -19.47 -11.72
C ASP A 164 -17.23 -19.23 -12.71
N LEU A 165 -17.88 -20.29 -13.15
CA LEU A 165 -18.93 -20.27 -14.20
C LEU A 165 -20.12 -19.36 -13.87
N GLY A 166 -20.37 -19.06 -12.59
CA GLY A 166 -21.43 -18.15 -12.14
C GLY A 166 -21.02 -16.67 -12.10
N SER A 167 -19.75 -16.39 -12.19
CA SER A 167 -19.19 -15.05 -11.96
C SER A 167 -19.49 -14.07 -13.10
N TYR A 168 -20.01 -12.90 -12.76
CA TYR A 168 -20.17 -11.79 -13.69
C TYR A 168 -18.82 -11.31 -14.24
N THR A 169 -17.79 -11.25 -13.39
CA THR A 169 -16.42 -10.90 -13.80
C THR A 169 -15.90 -11.84 -14.88
N ASN A 170 -16.11 -13.15 -14.75
CA ASN A 170 -15.68 -14.11 -15.77
C ASN A 170 -16.41 -13.92 -17.09
N LYS A 171 -17.72 -13.62 -17.05
CA LYS A 171 -18.48 -13.30 -18.27
C LYS A 171 -17.97 -12.06 -18.99
N LEU A 172 -17.46 -11.07 -18.26
CA LEU A 172 -16.81 -9.88 -18.84
C LEU A 172 -15.47 -10.25 -19.48
N LEU A 173 -14.62 -10.97 -18.76
CA LEU A 173 -13.30 -11.40 -19.22
C LEU A 173 -13.40 -12.30 -20.47
N GLU A 174 -14.34 -13.24 -20.51
CA GLU A 174 -14.62 -14.09 -21.67
C GLU A 174 -15.10 -13.27 -22.89
N GLY A 175 -15.86 -12.21 -22.65
CA GLY A 175 -16.33 -11.31 -23.70
C GLY A 175 -15.26 -10.39 -24.28
N GLY A 176 -14.09 -10.30 -23.61
CA GLY A 176 -12.94 -9.50 -24.01
C GLY A 176 -13.24 -8.01 -24.13
N ASP A 177 -12.36 -7.31 -24.84
CA ASP A 177 -12.40 -5.85 -24.99
C ASP A 177 -13.76 -5.30 -25.37
N ASN A 178 -14.41 -5.90 -26.34
CA ASN A 178 -15.69 -5.38 -26.83
C ASN A 178 -16.76 -5.31 -25.74
N ARG A 179 -16.78 -6.28 -24.83
CA ARG A 179 -17.76 -6.33 -23.76
C ARG A 179 -17.35 -5.43 -22.60
N ILE A 180 -16.08 -5.45 -22.23
CA ILE A 180 -15.54 -4.67 -21.13
C ILE A 180 -15.60 -3.17 -21.43
N LEU A 181 -15.08 -2.77 -22.61
CA LEU A 181 -15.00 -1.35 -23.00
C LEU A 181 -16.40 -0.76 -23.27
N LYS A 182 -17.33 -1.58 -23.80
CA LYS A 182 -18.73 -1.18 -23.91
C LYS A 182 -19.30 -0.81 -22.55
N LYS A 183 -19.07 -1.63 -21.51
CA LYS A 183 -19.54 -1.35 -20.15
C LYS A 183 -18.93 -0.07 -19.57
N ILE A 184 -17.62 0.16 -19.71
CA ILE A 184 -17.00 1.41 -19.28
C ILE A 184 -17.71 2.62 -19.93
N GLY A 185 -18.06 2.52 -21.23
CA GLY A 185 -18.78 3.59 -21.92
C GLY A 185 -20.20 3.80 -21.39
N GLU A 186 -20.95 2.72 -21.13
CA GLU A 186 -22.31 2.75 -20.57
C GLU A 186 -22.30 3.41 -19.19
N GLU A 187 -21.52 2.89 -18.23
CA GLU A 187 -21.44 3.39 -16.86
C GLU A 187 -20.92 4.85 -16.80
N SER A 188 -19.99 5.21 -17.71
CA SER A 188 -19.54 6.60 -17.80
C SER A 188 -20.65 7.56 -18.26
N ALA A 189 -21.54 7.13 -19.15
CA ALA A 189 -22.68 7.94 -19.57
C ALA A 189 -23.74 8.06 -18.45
N GLU A 190 -24.00 6.98 -17.73
CA GLU A 190 -24.93 6.94 -16.60
C GLU A 190 -24.40 7.82 -15.44
N PHE A 191 -23.12 7.77 -15.14
CA PHE A 191 -22.46 8.67 -14.17
C PHE A 191 -22.63 10.15 -14.54
N VAL A 192 -22.44 10.51 -15.81
CA VAL A 192 -22.63 11.89 -16.27
C VAL A 192 -24.09 12.35 -16.08
N MET A 193 -25.06 11.48 -16.34
CA MET A 193 -26.48 11.77 -16.13
C MET A 193 -26.80 11.91 -14.64
N ALA A 194 -26.33 11.00 -13.79
CA ALA A 194 -26.48 11.08 -12.34
C ALA A 194 -25.90 12.37 -11.76
N CYS A 195 -24.73 12.80 -12.24
CA CYS A 195 -24.14 14.09 -11.87
C CYS A 195 -25.00 15.27 -12.29
N LYS A 196 -25.57 15.24 -13.49
CA LYS A 196 -26.47 16.30 -13.98
C LYS A 196 -27.74 16.40 -13.16
N ASP A 197 -28.27 15.28 -12.73
CA ASP A 197 -29.50 15.20 -11.91
C ASP A 197 -29.21 15.47 -10.42
N ASN A 198 -27.93 15.61 -10.06
CA ASN A 198 -27.45 15.87 -8.68
C ASN A 198 -27.94 14.83 -7.67
N ASN A 199 -28.04 13.56 -8.08
CA ASN A 199 -28.45 12.44 -7.23
C ASN A 199 -27.21 11.78 -6.61
N ALA A 200 -26.92 12.08 -5.35
CA ALA A 200 -25.71 11.59 -4.67
C ALA A 200 -25.61 10.05 -4.61
N ALA A 201 -26.74 9.36 -4.44
CA ALA A 201 -26.74 7.90 -4.36
C ALA A 201 -26.40 7.25 -5.73
N GLU A 202 -27.00 7.75 -6.81
CA GLU A 202 -26.73 7.30 -8.17
C GLU A 202 -25.30 7.68 -8.59
N ILE A 203 -24.82 8.88 -8.29
CA ILE A 203 -23.43 9.29 -8.52
C ILE A 203 -22.44 8.29 -7.91
N ALA A 204 -22.69 7.88 -6.65
CA ALA A 204 -21.83 6.92 -5.96
C ALA A 204 -21.91 5.53 -6.58
N GLY A 205 -23.10 5.09 -6.98
CA GLY A 205 -23.33 3.81 -7.66
C GLY A 205 -22.57 3.73 -8.97
N GLU A 206 -22.84 4.67 -9.88
CA GLU A 206 -22.21 4.71 -11.20
C GLU A 206 -20.69 4.89 -11.14
N ALA A 207 -20.20 5.67 -10.17
CA ALA A 207 -18.75 5.79 -9.93
C ALA A 207 -18.14 4.44 -9.52
N ALA A 208 -18.82 3.66 -8.67
CA ALA A 208 -18.37 2.34 -8.26
C ALA A 208 -18.37 1.37 -9.45
N ASP A 209 -19.38 1.41 -10.30
CA ASP A 209 -19.47 0.57 -11.50
C ASP A 209 -18.37 0.91 -12.52
N ILE A 210 -18.05 2.18 -12.73
CA ILE A 210 -16.88 2.61 -13.52
C ILE A 210 -15.60 2.03 -12.95
N VAL A 211 -15.35 2.17 -11.63
CA VAL A 211 -14.14 1.63 -10.99
C VAL A 211 -14.04 0.13 -11.15
N PHE A 212 -15.15 -0.61 -10.98
CA PHE A 212 -15.19 -2.05 -11.17
C PHE A 212 -14.83 -2.43 -12.63
N HIS A 213 -15.47 -1.84 -13.63
CA HIS A 213 -15.22 -2.17 -15.03
C HIS A 213 -13.81 -1.72 -15.49
N LEU A 214 -13.28 -0.61 -14.97
CA LEU A 214 -11.87 -0.22 -15.18
C LEU A 214 -10.91 -1.28 -14.64
N GLN A 215 -11.16 -1.81 -13.45
CA GLN A 215 -10.29 -2.85 -12.88
C GLN A 215 -10.39 -4.16 -13.64
N VAL A 216 -11.57 -4.53 -14.17
CA VAL A 216 -11.70 -5.69 -15.06
C VAL A 216 -10.90 -5.50 -16.35
N ALA A 217 -10.93 -4.29 -16.95
CA ALA A 217 -10.10 -3.96 -18.11
C ALA A 217 -8.60 -4.06 -17.79
N LEU A 218 -8.17 -3.49 -16.66
CA LEU A 218 -6.78 -3.57 -16.20
C LEU A 218 -6.33 -5.03 -16.05
N ALA A 219 -7.13 -5.86 -15.38
CA ALA A 219 -6.83 -7.28 -15.20
C ALA A 219 -6.77 -8.05 -16.54
N HIS A 220 -7.66 -7.71 -17.49
CA HIS A 220 -7.66 -8.27 -18.84
C HIS A 220 -6.38 -7.97 -19.60
N HIS A 221 -5.87 -6.74 -19.46
CA HIS A 221 -4.63 -6.30 -20.11
C HIS A 221 -3.35 -6.56 -19.30
N GLY A 222 -3.45 -7.22 -18.13
CA GLY A 222 -2.28 -7.53 -17.29
C GLY A 222 -1.65 -6.31 -16.60
N VAL A 223 -2.42 -5.23 -16.42
CA VAL A 223 -1.99 -4.02 -15.69
C VAL A 223 -2.50 -4.10 -14.26
N SER A 224 -1.64 -3.96 -13.28
CA SER A 224 -2.02 -4.02 -11.87
C SER A 224 -2.65 -2.71 -11.39
N TRP A 225 -3.53 -2.80 -10.37
CA TRP A 225 -4.06 -1.61 -9.69
C TRP A 225 -2.95 -0.78 -9.04
N ARG A 226 -1.89 -1.45 -8.57
CA ARG A 226 -0.70 -0.80 -8.00
C ARG A 226 0.00 0.14 -8.98
N GLU A 227 0.10 -0.22 -10.26
CA GLU A 227 0.65 0.66 -11.29
C GLU A 227 -0.19 1.93 -11.47
N VAL A 228 -1.52 1.81 -11.42
CA VAL A 228 -2.43 2.98 -11.46
C VAL A 228 -2.21 3.87 -10.23
N GLN A 229 -2.13 3.29 -9.05
CA GLN A 229 -1.86 4.02 -7.80
C GLN A 229 -0.49 4.73 -7.85
N GLN A 230 0.55 4.09 -8.39
CA GLN A 230 1.87 4.71 -8.58
C GLN A 230 1.81 5.94 -9.49
N VAL A 231 1.12 5.83 -10.64
CA VAL A 231 0.92 6.97 -11.55
C VAL A 231 0.17 8.11 -10.87
N LEU A 232 -0.87 7.81 -10.09
CA LEU A 232 -1.62 8.82 -9.34
C LEU A 232 -0.76 9.48 -8.26
N ALA A 233 0.04 8.68 -7.53
CA ALA A 233 0.95 9.17 -6.51
C ALA A 233 2.02 10.11 -7.10
N GLN A 234 2.59 9.75 -8.26
CA GLN A 234 3.55 10.59 -8.97
C GLN A 234 2.94 11.94 -9.42
N ARG A 235 1.68 11.94 -9.86
CA ARG A 235 0.98 13.14 -10.29
C ARG A 235 0.56 14.07 -9.15
N ARG A 236 0.42 13.56 -7.94
CA ARG A 236 -0.07 14.31 -6.78
C ARG A 236 0.82 15.50 -6.38
N GLY A 237 2.11 15.46 -6.68
CA GLY A 237 3.08 16.53 -6.40
C GLY A 237 3.55 17.30 -7.64
N ALA A 238 3.08 16.93 -8.84
CA ALA A 238 3.50 17.59 -10.07
C ALA A 238 2.63 18.82 -10.38
N PRO A 239 3.21 19.94 -10.88
CA PRO A 239 2.42 21.06 -11.39
C PRO A 239 1.50 20.55 -12.51
N ARG A 240 0.24 21.01 -12.51
CA ARG A 240 -0.71 20.71 -13.60
C ARG A 240 -0.09 21.14 -14.93
N ARG A 241 0.01 20.21 -15.87
CA ARG A 241 0.24 20.58 -17.27
C ARG A 241 -1.06 21.24 -17.75
N GLU A 242 -0.96 22.52 -18.14
CA GLU A 242 -2.02 23.23 -18.85
C GLU A 242 -2.27 22.59 -20.22
#